data_863c629f31910c67275dfe88c2952c9f
#
_entry.id   863c629f31910c67275dfe88c2952c9f
#
_cell.length_a   1.000
_cell.length_b   1.000
_cell.length_c   1.000
_cell.angle_alpha   90.00
_cell.angle_beta   90.00
_cell.angle_gamma   90.00
#
_symmetry.space_group_name_H-M   'P 1'
#
loop_
_entity.id
_entity.type
_entity.pdbx_description
1 polymer ?
#
loop_
_entity_poly.entity_id
_entity_poly.type
_entity_poly.pdbx_seq_one_letter_code
_entity_poly.pdbx_strand_id
1 'polypeptide(L)'
;MRDYLKEKTFVRFPGGECYEILGMIGEGGSGLIYSAGKVVRQGENYVKENSLRFALKECYPISRQFNFLRMQSGEIVPENESEAAANYLRCVASMQLNEGQMTSEIYDSEAIRLIPIQRIASSVEISFDKGQHFHYVNNAFTVMASMENKGESIASWYQKNGRYTMEMIFRVIQETLFAVREVHLAGYLHLDLQEGNIFVTGQPTDESLTCFLLDFGSARKRLADGLCAPVGDQPIFSSEGYRAPEIVGIMTGETPDFRLGPEADLYSIGYLLLYLLTGRRYSTRMLEDVRKSYDTSGGGRG
;
A
#
# COMPACT_ATOMS: atom_id res chain seq x y z
N MET A 1 -5.72 -10.65 -16.95
CA MET A 1 -4.35 -10.25 -16.52
C MET A 1 -4.17 -8.82 -16.98
N ARG A 2 -3.77 -7.91 -16.06
CA ARG A 2 -3.53 -6.49 -16.43
C ARG A 2 -2.35 -6.39 -17.39
N ASP A 3 -2.46 -5.52 -18.41
CA ASP A 3 -1.34 -5.23 -19.30
C ASP A 3 -0.40 -4.24 -18.62
N TYR A 4 0.84 -4.63 -18.36
CA TYR A 4 1.85 -3.85 -17.65
C TYR A 4 2.83 -3.15 -18.62
N LEU A 5 3.46 -2.07 -18.13
CA LEU A 5 4.52 -1.38 -18.86
C LEU A 5 5.74 -2.30 -18.97
N LYS A 6 6.20 -2.49 -20.20
CA LYS A 6 7.36 -3.36 -20.49
C LYS A 6 8.68 -2.66 -20.13
N GLU A 7 9.72 -3.45 -19.98
CA GLU A 7 11.09 -2.93 -19.85
C GLU A 7 11.42 -1.96 -21.01
N LYS A 8 12.24 -0.97 -20.71
CA LYS A 8 12.61 0.13 -21.62
C LYS A 8 11.46 1.06 -21.99
N THR A 9 10.32 1.00 -21.28
CA THR A 9 9.34 2.07 -21.29
C THR A 9 9.87 3.22 -20.43
N PHE A 10 9.72 4.45 -20.89
CA PHE A 10 10.13 5.65 -20.16
C PHE A 10 8.91 6.37 -19.62
N VAL A 11 8.97 6.79 -18.36
CA VAL A 11 7.93 7.56 -17.67
C VAL A 11 8.54 8.89 -17.25
N ARG A 12 8.04 9.99 -17.82
CA ARG A 12 8.50 11.35 -17.54
C ARG A 12 7.46 12.10 -16.72
N PHE A 13 7.88 12.57 -15.57
CA PHE A 13 7.05 13.34 -14.64
C PHE A 13 6.96 14.83 -15.03
N PRO A 14 5.90 15.53 -14.61
CA PRO A 14 5.87 16.99 -14.67
C PRO A 14 7.09 17.55 -13.93
N GLY A 15 7.88 18.37 -14.59
CA GLY A 15 9.18 18.84 -14.05
C GLY A 15 10.40 18.20 -14.73
N GLY A 16 10.18 17.22 -15.63
CA GLY A 16 11.20 16.71 -16.53
C GLY A 16 11.98 15.50 -16.02
N GLU A 17 11.79 15.08 -14.77
CA GLU A 17 12.41 13.84 -14.27
C GLU A 17 11.86 12.63 -15.02
N CYS A 18 12.76 11.74 -15.44
CA CYS A 18 12.42 10.60 -16.27
C CYS A 18 12.97 9.31 -15.67
N TYR A 19 12.15 8.25 -15.74
CA TYR A 19 12.47 6.93 -15.23
C TYR A 19 12.28 5.87 -16.31
N GLU A 20 13.26 4.98 -16.44
CA GLU A 20 13.18 3.79 -17.31
C GLU A 20 12.63 2.62 -16.49
N ILE A 21 11.58 1.97 -17.00
CA ILE A 21 11.04 0.72 -16.41
C ILE A 21 12.05 -0.41 -16.64
N LEU A 22 12.43 -1.07 -15.57
CA LEU A 22 13.37 -2.21 -15.55
C LEU A 22 12.65 -3.56 -15.42
N GLY A 23 11.40 -3.56 -15.01
CA GLY A 23 10.56 -4.74 -14.87
C GLY A 23 9.43 -4.51 -13.85
N MET A 24 8.41 -5.35 -13.89
CA MET A 24 7.34 -5.36 -12.89
C MET A 24 7.81 -6.14 -11.65
N ILE A 25 7.63 -5.57 -10.47
CA ILE A 25 8.06 -6.17 -9.18
C ILE A 25 6.89 -6.49 -8.25
N GLY A 26 5.71 -5.97 -8.53
CA GLY A 26 4.53 -6.26 -7.71
C GLY A 26 3.23 -5.79 -8.34
N GLU A 27 2.14 -6.38 -7.86
CA GLU A 27 0.79 -5.94 -8.17
C GLU A 27 -0.07 -5.97 -6.90
N GLY A 28 -0.93 -4.96 -6.76
CA GLY A 28 -1.86 -4.82 -5.65
C GLY A 28 -3.26 -4.41 -6.13
N GLY A 29 -4.18 -4.27 -5.18
CA GLY A 29 -5.56 -3.84 -5.46
C GLY A 29 -5.65 -2.47 -6.15
N SER A 30 -4.77 -1.53 -5.78
CA SER A 30 -4.76 -0.17 -6.30
C SER A 30 -3.91 0.03 -7.57
N GLY A 31 -2.94 -0.85 -7.85
CA GLY A 31 -2.04 -0.60 -8.98
C GLY A 31 -0.98 -1.65 -9.23
N LEU A 32 -0.07 -1.30 -10.13
CA LEU A 32 1.12 -2.05 -10.50
C LEU A 32 2.37 -1.36 -9.97
N ILE A 33 3.37 -2.13 -9.57
CA ILE A 33 4.65 -1.62 -9.06
C ILE A 33 5.77 -2.13 -9.96
N TYR A 34 6.59 -1.19 -10.40
CA TYR A 34 7.73 -1.45 -11.27
C TYR A 34 9.04 -1.11 -10.56
N SER A 35 10.09 -1.88 -10.82
CA SER A 35 11.47 -1.44 -10.63
C SER A 35 11.82 -0.45 -11.74
N ALA A 36 12.40 0.69 -11.38
CA ALA A 36 12.74 1.74 -12.33
C ALA A 36 14.12 2.33 -12.03
N GLY A 37 14.80 2.81 -13.06
CA GLY A 37 16.06 3.56 -12.97
C GLY A 37 15.86 5.00 -13.40
N LYS A 38 16.41 5.96 -12.67
CA LYS A 38 16.37 7.37 -13.09
C LYS A 38 17.31 7.57 -14.27
N VAL A 39 16.83 8.28 -15.29
CA VAL A 39 17.55 8.57 -16.51
C VAL A 39 17.59 10.07 -16.81
N VAL A 40 18.66 10.51 -17.42
CA VAL A 40 18.85 11.90 -17.87
C VAL A 40 19.09 11.94 -19.37
N ARG A 41 18.61 12.99 -20.01
CA ARG A 41 18.79 13.19 -21.43
C ARG A 41 20.22 13.67 -21.72
N GLN A 42 20.92 12.96 -22.61
CA GLN A 42 22.23 13.37 -23.14
C GLN A 42 22.17 13.37 -24.69
N GLY A 43 22.04 14.55 -25.25
CA GLY A 43 21.79 14.71 -26.67
C GLY A 43 20.43 14.12 -27.09
N GLU A 44 20.44 13.16 -27.98
CA GLU A 44 19.24 12.46 -28.46
C GLU A 44 18.88 11.21 -27.62
N ASN A 45 19.76 10.80 -26.70
CA ASN A 45 19.61 9.57 -25.95
C ASN A 45 19.33 9.84 -24.46
N TYR A 46 18.71 8.86 -23.78
CA TYR A 46 18.61 8.81 -22.35
C TYR A 46 19.66 7.85 -21.78
N VAL A 47 20.37 8.27 -20.75
CA VAL A 47 21.36 7.47 -20.02
C VAL A 47 21.00 7.39 -18.55
N LYS A 48 21.39 6.30 -17.89
CA LYS A 48 21.17 6.16 -16.43
C LYS A 48 21.93 7.24 -15.68
N GLU A 49 21.22 7.93 -14.79
CA GLU A 49 21.83 8.96 -13.94
C GLU A 49 22.80 8.34 -12.91
N ASN A 50 22.40 7.18 -12.35
CA ASN A 50 23.18 6.44 -11.36
C ASN A 50 22.71 4.97 -11.29
N SER A 51 23.23 4.19 -10.34
CA SER A 51 22.84 2.80 -10.11
C SER A 51 21.65 2.64 -9.17
N LEU A 52 21.07 3.73 -8.65
CA LEU A 52 19.95 3.66 -7.73
C LEU A 52 18.71 3.16 -8.45
N ARG A 53 17.96 2.33 -7.75
CA ARG A 53 16.66 1.85 -8.20
C ARG A 53 15.55 2.48 -7.40
N PHE A 54 14.40 2.59 -8.03
CA PHE A 54 13.19 3.17 -7.49
C PHE A 54 12.03 2.19 -7.67
N ALA A 55 11.08 2.24 -6.76
CA ALA A 55 9.79 1.61 -6.96
C ALA A 55 8.83 2.66 -7.55
N LEU A 56 8.29 2.37 -8.72
CA LEU A 56 7.33 3.23 -9.41
C LEU A 56 5.96 2.55 -9.39
N LYS A 57 5.02 3.15 -8.67
CA LYS A 57 3.64 2.65 -8.54
C LYS A 57 2.75 3.38 -9.54
N GLU A 58 2.06 2.63 -10.36
CA GLU A 58 1.08 3.10 -11.34
C GLU A 58 -0.33 2.78 -10.86
N CYS A 59 -1.24 3.75 -10.92
CA CYS A 59 -2.66 3.53 -10.65
C CYS A 59 -3.27 2.67 -11.76
N TYR A 60 -3.49 1.41 -11.47
CA TYR A 60 -4.17 0.46 -12.35
C TYR A 60 -4.95 -0.53 -11.47
N PRO A 61 -6.14 -0.14 -10.97
CA PRO A 61 -6.84 -0.88 -9.94
C PRO A 61 -7.40 -2.21 -10.42
N ILE A 62 -7.58 -3.14 -9.45
CA ILE A 62 -8.44 -4.31 -9.61
C ILE A 62 -9.79 -4.00 -8.96
N SER A 63 -10.87 -4.34 -9.66
CA SER A 63 -12.22 -4.25 -9.12
C SER A 63 -12.98 -5.55 -9.41
N ARG A 64 -13.89 -5.93 -8.51
CA ARG A 64 -14.83 -7.04 -8.75
C ARG A 64 -15.99 -6.64 -9.67
N GLN A 65 -16.21 -5.34 -9.84
CA GLN A 65 -17.36 -4.77 -10.58
C GLN A 65 -16.95 -4.15 -11.92
N PHE A 66 -15.70 -3.70 -12.05
CA PHE A 66 -15.23 -2.95 -13.20
C PHE A 66 -13.95 -3.54 -13.76
N ASN A 67 -13.84 -3.58 -15.09
CA ASN A 67 -12.63 -3.91 -15.81
C ASN A 67 -11.98 -2.64 -16.36
N PHE A 68 -10.66 -2.63 -16.39
CA PHE A 68 -9.86 -1.53 -16.91
C PHE A 68 -8.88 -2.06 -17.96
N LEU A 69 -8.62 -1.25 -18.98
CA LEU A 69 -7.72 -1.56 -20.08
C LEU A 69 -6.61 -0.50 -20.18
N ARG A 70 -5.45 -0.92 -20.66
CA ARG A 70 -4.42 0.00 -21.11
C ARG A 70 -4.59 0.29 -22.59
N MET A 71 -4.69 1.56 -22.94
CA MET A 71 -4.69 2.03 -24.33
C MET A 71 -3.27 2.01 -24.90
N GLN A 72 -3.15 2.07 -26.24
CA GLN A 72 -1.86 2.15 -26.91
C GLN A 72 -1.04 3.40 -26.51
N SER A 73 -1.72 4.47 -26.08
CA SER A 73 -1.10 5.67 -25.50
C SER A 73 -0.45 5.42 -24.14
N GLY A 74 -0.80 4.32 -23.47
CA GLY A 74 -0.42 4.01 -22.08
C GLY A 74 -1.50 4.38 -21.05
N GLU A 75 -2.53 5.11 -21.44
CA GLU A 75 -3.61 5.52 -20.54
C GLU A 75 -4.44 4.33 -20.06
N ILE A 76 -4.87 4.35 -18.79
CA ILE A 76 -5.76 3.36 -18.21
C ILE A 76 -7.20 3.90 -18.28
N VAL A 77 -8.08 3.12 -18.90
CA VAL A 77 -9.49 3.49 -19.08
C VAL A 77 -10.41 2.34 -18.68
N PRO A 78 -11.68 2.61 -18.31
CA PRO A 78 -12.68 1.56 -18.17
C PRO A 78 -12.88 0.78 -19.48
N GLU A 79 -12.98 -0.55 -19.41
CA GLU A 79 -13.28 -1.39 -20.58
C GLU A 79 -14.63 -1.06 -21.21
N ASN A 80 -15.61 -0.72 -20.38
CA ASN A 80 -16.91 -0.22 -20.81
C ASN A 80 -17.00 1.28 -20.48
N GLU A 81 -17.67 2.06 -21.31
CA GLU A 81 -17.91 3.50 -21.09
C GLU A 81 -18.91 3.72 -19.92
N SER A 82 -18.49 3.30 -18.72
CA SER A 82 -19.26 3.40 -17.48
C SER A 82 -18.76 4.57 -16.65
N GLU A 83 -19.62 5.53 -16.37
CA GLU A 83 -19.30 6.65 -15.47
C GLU A 83 -18.93 6.16 -14.07
N ALA A 84 -19.59 5.11 -13.58
CA ALA A 84 -19.27 4.50 -12.28
C ALA A 84 -17.85 3.92 -12.25
N ALA A 85 -17.43 3.26 -13.34
CA ALA A 85 -16.05 2.73 -13.46
C ALA A 85 -15.03 3.87 -13.56
N ALA A 86 -15.33 4.94 -14.29
CA ALA A 86 -14.46 6.11 -14.38
C ALA A 86 -14.36 6.83 -13.02
N ASN A 87 -15.46 6.93 -12.27
CA ASN A 87 -15.46 7.47 -10.90
C ASN A 87 -14.61 6.63 -9.96
N TYR A 88 -14.73 5.30 -10.04
CA TYR A 88 -13.90 4.39 -9.24
C TYR A 88 -12.41 4.57 -9.54
N LEU A 89 -12.02 4.64 -10.82
CA LEU A 89 -10.63 4.88 -11.22
C LEU A 89 -10.11 6.22 -10.66
N ARG A 90 -10.91 7.30 -10.80
CA ARG A 90 -10.56 8.63 -10.24
C ARG A 90 -10.41 8.58 -8.72
N CYS A 91 -11.27 7.85 -8.02
CA CYS A 91 -11.19 7.69 -6.57
C CYS A 91 -9.87 7.00 -6.16
N VAL A 92 -9.52 5.88 -6.80
CA VAL A 92 -8.25 5.16 -6.51
C VAL A 92 -7.03 6.03 -6.83
N ALA A 93 -7.06 6.76 -7.96
CA ALA A 93 -6.00 7.71 -8.32
C ALA A 93 -5.85 8.82 -7.27
N SER A 94 -6.98 9.40 -6.81
CA SER A 94 -6.98 10.43 -5.77
C SER A 94 -6.40 9.91 -4.44
N MET A 95 -6.71 8.67 -4.06
CA MET A 95 -6.14 8.05 -2.86
C MET A 95 -4.61 7.88 -2.98
N GLN A 96 -4.12 7.45 -4.13
CA GLN A 96 -2.68 7.35 -4.39
C GLN A 96 -1.98 8.72 -4.34
N LEU A 97 -2.63 9.78 -4.82
CA LEU A 97 -2.11 11.15 -4.74
C LEU A 97 -2.07 11.66 -3.29
N ASN A 98 -3.14 11.39 -2.52
CA ASN A 98 -3.21 11.75 -1.11
C ASN A 98 -2.17 10.99 -0.27
N GLU A 99 -1.88 9.73 -0.61
CA GLU A 99 -0.83 8.93 0.00
C GLU A 99 0.52 9.68 0.00
N GLY A 100 0.87 10.30 -1.12
CA GLY A 100 2.12 11.06 -1.24
C GLY A 100 2.20 12.25 -0.30
N GLN A 101 1.12 13.01 -0.19
CA GLN A 101 1.07 14.14 0.72
C GLN A 101 1.15 13.68 2.18
N MET A 102 0.35 12.68 2.57
CA MET A 102 0.34 12.15 3.93
C MET A 102 1.69 11.56 4.32
N THR A 103 2.32 10.79 3.43
CA THR A 103 3.63 10.20 3.69
C THR A 103 4.70 11.27 3.92
N SER A 104 4.65 12.38 3.17
CA SER A 104 5.54 13.53 3.39
C SER A 104 5.30 14.18 4.75
N GLU A 105 4.02 14.47 5.10
CA GLU A 105 3.68 15.07 6.39
C GLU A 105 4.10 14.18 7.58
N ILE A 106 3.93 12.87 7.47
CA ILE A 106 4.34 11.92 8.49
C ILE A 106 5.87 11.89 8.61
N TYR A 107 6.59 11.85 7.48
CA TYR A 107 8.05 11.83 7.46
C TYR A 107 8.66 13.12 8.05
N ASP A 108 8.07 14.28 7.75
CA ASP A 108 8.49 15.57 8.28
C ASP A 108 8.29 15.69 9.80
N SER A 109 7.46 14.84 10.40
CA SER A 109 7.27 14.74 11.85
C SER A 109 8.24 13.79 12.56
N GLU A 110 9.37 13.45 11.91
CA GLU A 110 10.41 12.53 12.41
C GLU A 110 10.01 11.07 12.49
N ALA A 111 8.89 10.66 11.85
CA ALA A 111 8.54 9.25 11.68
C ALA A 111 9.41 8.65 10.58
N ILE A 112 10.42 7.88 10.97
CA ILE A 112 11.45 7.36 10.05
C ILE A 112 11.16 5.92 9.57
N ARG A 113 10.16 5.24 10.14
CA ARG A 113 9.82 3.84 9.83
C ARG A 113 8.76 3.73 8.74
N LEU A 114 8.90 4.55 7.72
CA LEU A 114 8.11 4.49 6.48
C LEU A 114 9.00 4.70 5.27
N ILE A 115 8.52 4.30 4.09
CA ILE A 115 9.24 4.57 2.84
C ILE A 115 8.70 5.85 2.22
N PRO A 116 9.50 6.93 2.17
CA PRO A 116 9.03 8.21 1.68
C PRO A 116 8.73 8.15 0.18
N ILE A 117 7.64 8.76 -0.23
CA ILE A 117 7.32 9.03 -1.62
C ILE A 117 8.14 10.23 -2.08
N GLN A 118 8.94 10.03 -3.11
CA GLN A 118 9.84 11.06 -3.63
C GLN A 118 9.20 11.92 -4.71
N ARG A 119 8.28 11.35 -5.50
CA ARG A 119 7.53 12.03 -6.56
C ARG A 119 6.14 11.48 -6.66
N ILE A 120 5.23 12.37 -7.01
CA ILE A 120 3.84 12.02 -7.28
C ILE A 120 3.31 12.91 -8.42
N ALA A 121 2.51 12.32 -9.28
CA ALA A 121 1.85 13.03 -10.36
C ALA A 121 0.50 12.39 -10.69
N SER A 122 -0.50 13.23 -11.01
CA SER A 122 -1.80 12.80 -11.53
C SER A 122 -1.76 12.47 -13.02
N SER A 123 -0.71 12.92 -13.70
CA SER A 123 -0.47 12.68 -15.12
C SER A 123 1.04 12.64 -15.37
N VAL A 124 1.43 11.86 -16.35
CA VAL A 124 2.82 11.70 -16.80
C VAL A 124 2.88 11.64 -18.32
N GLU A 125 4.08 11.58 -18.86
CA GLU A 125 4.28 11.27 -20.26
C GLU A 125 4.99 9.92 -20.37
N ILE A 126 4.50 9.04 -21.26
CA ILE A 126 5.04 7.69 -21.47
C ILE A 126 5.62 7.58 -22.87
N SER A 127 6.80 6.97 -22.98
CA SER A 127 7.42 6.62 -24.25
C SER A 127 7.70 5.12 -24.30
N PHE A 128 7.28 4.48 -25.41
CA PHE A 128 7.51 3.07 -25.69
C PHE A 128 8.69 2.83 -26.65
N ASP A 129 9.29 3.89 -27.15
CA ASP A 129 10.37 3.89 -28.17
C ASP A 129 11.67 4.51 -27.63
N LYS A 130 11.99 4.23 -26.39
CA LYS A 130 13.22 4.66 -25.70
C LYS A 130 13.35 6.20 -25.57
N GLY A 131 12.24 6.89 -25.40
CA GLY A 131 12.21 8.32 -25.17
C GLY A 131 12.24 9.18 -26.43
N GLN A 132 12.00 8.62 -27.62
CA GLN A 132 11.92 9.37 -28.85
C GLN A 132 10.61 10.15 -28.95
N HIS A 133 9.49 9.48 -28.68
CA HIS A 133 8.17 10.09 -28.66
C HIS A 133 7.49 9.85 -27.32
N PHE A 134 6.97 10.90 -26.72
CA PHE A 134 6.24 10.85 -25.47
C PHE A 134 4.76 11.13 -25.69
N HIS A 135 3.92 10.29 -25.10
CA HIS A 135 2.46 10.43 -25.08
C HIS A 135 2.03 10.88 -23.68
N TYR A 136 1.27 11.95 -23.61
CA TYR A 136 0.66 12.38 -22.35
C TYR A 136 -0.42 11.37 -21.94
N VAL A 137 -0.38 10.95 -20.68
CA VAL A 137 -1.37 10.04 -20.09
C VAL A 137 -1.88 10.62 -18.78
N ASN A 138 -3.19 10.60 -18.63
CA ASN A 138 -3.89 11.05 -17.43
C ASN A 138 -4.03 9.87 -16.46
N ASN A 139 -2.91 9.47 -15.86
CA ASN A 139 -2.83 8.37 -14.91
C ASN A 139 -1.91 8.73 -13.75
N ALA A 140 -2.28 8.32 -12.53
CA ALA A 140 -1.52 8.63 -11.33
C ALA A 140 -0.30 7.71 -11.20
N PHE A 141 0.85 8.32 -10.93
CA PHE A 141 2.10 7.64 -10.64
C PHE A 141 2.77 8.19 -9.38
N THR A 142 3.41 7.29 -8.63
CA THR A 142 4.27 7.65 -7.50
C THR A 142 5.63 6.99 -7.62
N VAL A 143 6.68 7.67 -7.16
CA VAL A 143 8.05 7.16 -7.10
C VAL A 143 8.50 7.10 -5.65
N MET A 144 8.94 5.94 -5.22
CA MET A 144 9.48 5.68 -3.90
C MET A 144 10.93 5.21 -4.02
N ALA A 145 11.75 5.43 -2.99
CA ALA A 145 13.05 4.79 -2.89
C ALA A 145 12.86 3.26 -2.90
N SER A 146 13.62 2.56 -3.73
CA SER A 146 13.57 1.09 -3.74
C SER A 146 14.18 0.52 -2.48
N MET A 147 13.48 -0.43 -1.88
CA MET A 147 13.97 -1.23 -0.78
C MET A 147 14.61 -2.55 -1.25
N GLU A 148 14.82 -2.71 -2.57
CA GLU A 148 15.59 -3.84 -3.11
C GLU A 148 16.94 -3.93 -2.36
N ASN A 149 17.26 -5.09 -1.84
CA ASN A 149 18.42 -5.37 -0.99
C ASN A 149 18.39 -4.82 0.47
N LYS A 150 17.30 -4.15 0.89
CA LYS A 150 17.16 -3.68 2.28
C LYS A 150 16.19 -4.51 3.11
N GLY A 151 15.36 -5.35 2.46
CA GLY A 151 14.38 -6.17 3.14
C GLY A 151 13.30 -6.66 2.21
N GLU A 152 12.29 -7.29 2.77
CA GLU A 152 11.15 -7.81 2.05
C GLU A 152 9.88 -7.73 2.91
N SER A 153 8.70 -7.85 2.28
CA SER A 153 7.46 -7.90 3.04
C SER A 153 7.41 -9.15 3.94
N ILE A 154 6.70 -9.04 5.04
CA ILE A 154 6.44 -10.20 5.92
C ILE A 154 5.86 -11.38 5.13
N ALA A 155 4.95 -11.10 4.18
CA ALA A 155 4.37 -12.11 3.30
C ALA A 155 5.43 -12.84 2.47
N SER A 156 6.33 -12.08 1.84
CA SER A 156 7.42 -12.63 1.01
C SER A 156 8.41 -13.43 1.85
N TRP A 157 8.80 -12.87 3.00
CA TRP A 157 9.72 -13.52 3.92
C TRP A 157 9.16 -14.87 4.42
N TYR A 158 7.88 -14.90 4.79
CA TYR A 158 7.21 -16.13 5.23
C TYR A 158 7.19 -17.22 4.14
N GLN A 159 6.93 -16.82 2.89
CA GLN A 159 6.94 -17.74 1.76
C GLN A 159 8.31 -18.38 1.52
N LYS A 160 9.39 -17.62 1.71
CA LYS A 160 10.76 -18.09 1.48
C LYS A 160 11.31 -18.93 2.63
N ASN A 161 11.05 -18.53 3.86
CA ASN A 161 11.75 -19.06 5.04
C ASN A 161 10.85 -19.98 5.90
N GLY A 162 9.58 -20.08 5.62
CA GLY A 162 8.63 -20.84 6.41
C GLY A 162 8.25 -20.15 7.72
N ARG A 163 7.95 -20.93 8.76
CA ARG A 163 7.42 -20.39 10.02
C ARG A 163 8.46 -19.57 10.78
N TYR A 164 8.02 -18.47 11.35
CA TYR A 164 8.78 -17.67 12.30
C TYR A 164 8.96 -18.42 13.63
N THR A 165 10.12 -18.24 14.27
CA THR A 165 10.28 -18.61 15.69
C THR A 165 9.50 -17.63 16.57
N MET A 166 9.19 -18.04 17.80
CA MET A 166 8.49 -17.15 18.74
C MET A 166 9.27 -15.84 18.98
N GLU A 167 10.59 -15.93 19.06
CA GLU A 167 11.44 -14.74 19.23
C GLU A 167 11.31 -13.78 18.05
N MET A 168 11.35 -14.29 16.82
CA MET A 168 11.15 -13.49 15.60
C MET A 168 9.77 -12.85 15.57
N ILE A 169 8.72 -13.61 15.93
CA ILE A 169 7.35 -13.09 15.99
C ILE A 169 7.28 -11.91 16.96
N PHE A 170 7.81 -12.05 18.18
CA PHE A 170 7.80 -10.97 19.14
C PHE A 170 8.57 -9.74 18.65
N ARG A 171 9.73 -9.92 18.04
CA ARG A 171 10.52 -8.81 17.47
C ARG A 171 9.77 -8.11 16.34
N VAL A 172 9.20 -8.85 15.38
CA VAL A 172 8.43 -8.26 14.26
C VAL A 172 7.22 -7.47 14.79
N ILE A 173 6.48 -8.02 15.76
CA ILE A 173 5.34 -7.33 16.35
C ILE A 173 5.80 -6.08 17.10
N GLN A 174 6.88 -6.15 17.88
CA GLN A 174 7.43 -5.00 18.60
C GLN A 174 7.85 -3.89 17.65
N GLU A 175 8.60 -4.22 16.59
CA GLU A 175 9.05 -3.25 15.59
C GLU A 175 7.87 -2.66 14.80
N THR A 176 6.85 -3.47 14.49
CA THR A 176 5.61 -3.01 13.87
C THR A 176 4.87 -2.01 14.78
N LEU A 177 4.76 -2.32 16.08
CA LEU A 177 4.16 -1.40 17.05
C LEU A 177 4.92 -0.08 17.16
N PHE A 178 6.26 -0.10 17.10
CA PHE A 178 7.05 1.13 17.07
C PHE A 178 6.78 1.94 15.81
N ALA A 179 6.73 1.29 14.64
CA ALA A 179 6.43 1.99 13.38
C ALA A 179 5.01 2.61 13.40
N VAL A 180 4.00 1.87 13.86
CA VAL A 180 2.63 2.37 14.00
C VAL A 180 2.53 3.50 15.01
N ARG A 181 3.25 3.40 16.14
CA ARG A 181 3.32 4.48 17.12
C ARG A 181 3.85 5.78 16.51
N GLU A 182 4.88 5.73 15.66
CA GLU A 182 5.40 6.92 14.96
C GLU A 182 4.30 7.57 14.09
N VAL A 183 3.56 6.76 13.31
CA VAL A 183 2.42 7.23 12.51
C VAL A 183 1.33 7.85 13.38
N HIS A 184 0.98 7.21 14.49
CA HIS A 184 -0.02 7.73 15.43
C HIS A 184 0.44 9.04 16.10
N LEU A 185 1.73 9.18 16.44
CA LEU A 185 2.29 10.44 16.98
C LEU A 185 2.28 11.55 15.94
N ALA A 186 2.46 11.23 14.66
CA ALA A 186 2.31 12.17 13.55
C ALA A 186 0.85 12.59 13.30
N GLY A 187 -0.11 12.03 14.04
CA GLY A 187 -1.53 12.35 13.94
C GLY A 187 -2.29 11.61 12.84
N TYR A 188 -1.83 10.41 12.45
CA TYR A 188 -2.47 9.60 11.42
C TYR A 188 -2.85 8.21 11.94
N LEU A 189 -3.80 7.55 11.25
CA LEU A 189 -4.06 6.11 11.31
C LEU A 189 -3.69 5.50 9.97
N HIS A 190 -3.19 4.25 9.95
CA HIS A 190 -2.79 3.57 8.72
C HIS A 190 -3.97 2.88 8.02
N LEU A 191 -4.79 2.14 8.76
CA LEU A 191 -6.05 1.47 8.39
C LEU A 191 -5.94 0.34 7.34
N ASP A 192 -4.73 -0.02 6.89
CA ASP A 192 -4.50 -1.21 6.06
C ASP A 192 -3.18 -1.91 6.44
N LEU A 193 -3.01 -2.16 7.75
CA LEU A 193 -1.86 -2.93 8.25
C LEU A 193 -2.07 -4.42 7.95
N GLN A 194 -1.20 -4.97 7.12
CA GLN A 194 -1.19 -6.38 6.74
C GLN A 194 0.25 -6.83 6.43
N GLU A 195 0.47 -8.15 6.34
CA GLU A 195 1.80 -8.72 6.07
C GLU A 195 2.42 -8.28 4.74
N GLY A 196 1.61 -7.81 3.78
CA GLY A 196 2.08 -7.25 2.51
C GLY A 196 2.59 -5.81 2.62
N ASN A 197 2.05 -5.06 3.59
CA ASN A 197 2.32 -3.62 3.79
C ASN A 197 3.36 -3.35 4.88
N ILE A 198 4.01 -4.41 5.41
CA ILE A 198 5.07 -4.28 6.41
C ILE A 198 6.33 -4.94 5.86
N PHE A 199 7.36 -4.12 5.67
CA PHE A 199 8.68 -4.56 5.24
C PHE A 199 9.58 -4.80 6.46
N VAL A 200 10.27 -5.94 6.44
CA VAL A 200 11.24 -6.31 7.46
C VAL A 200 12.64 -6.19 6.85
N THR A 201 13.54 -5.48 7.54
CA THR A 201 14.96 -5.36 7.18
C THR A 201 15.80 -5.98 8.28
N GLY A 202 17.03 -6.38 7.93
CA GLY A 202 17.92 -7.07 8.85
C GLY A 202 17.63 -8.56 8.96
N GLN A 203 18.40 -9.24 9.77
CA GLN A 203 18.17 -10.67 10.05
C GLN A 203 17.23 -10.81 11.24
N PRO A 204 16.29 -11.75 11.22
CA PRO A 204 15.32 -11.94 12.30
C PRO A 204 15.96 -12.26 13.67
N THR A 205 17.17 -12.75 13.67
CA THR A 205 17.97 -13.06 14.88
C THR A 205 18.87 -11.90 15.31
N ASP A 206 18.88 -10.79 14.55
CA ASP A 206 19.77 -9.67 14.77
C ASP A 206 19.03 -8.51 15.47
N GLU A 207 19.72 -7.76 16.30
CA GLU A 207 19.22 -6.52 16.90
C GLU A 207 18.92 -5.44 15.85
N SER A 208 19.43 -5.62 14.62
CA SER A 208 19.20 -4.72 13.48
C SER A 208 17.84 -4.89 12.79
N LEU A 209 17.00 -5.86 13.21
CA LEU A 209 15.67 -6.02 12.63
C LEU A 209 14.83 -4.74 12.82
N THR A 210 14.32 -4.22 11.73
CA THR A 210 13.46 -3.03 11.73
C THR A 210 12.30 -3.26 10.77
N CYS A 211 11.12 -2.79 11.14
CA CYS A 211 9.93 -2.79 10.29
C CYS A 211 9.68 -1.41 9.70
N PHE A 212 9.31 -1.38 8.42
CA PHE A 212 8.88 -0.19 7.70
C PHE A 212 7.45 -0.39 7.19
N LEU A 213 6.62 0.64 7.32
CA LEU A 213 5.25 0.65 6.82
C LEU A 213 5.20 1.14 5.38
N LEU A 214 4.34 0.52 4.59
CA LEU A 214 4.07 0.80 3.19
C LEU A 214 2.58 1.03 2.98
N ASP A 215 2.23 1.65 1.85
CA ASP A 215 0.86 1.79 1.33
C ASP A 215 -0.07 2.54 2.30
N PHE A 216 0.12 3.84 2.39
CA PHE A 216 -0.71 4.76 3.15
C PHE A 216 -1.99 5.19 2.40
N GLY A 217 -2.40 4.48 1.34
CA GLY A 217 -3.58 4.81 0.54
C GLY A 217 -4.88 4.84 1.34
N SER A 218 -4.97 4.09 2.42
CA SER A 218 -6.11 4.07 3.35
C SER A 218 -5.96 4.97 4.57
N ALA A 219 -4.78 5.57 4.75
CA ALA A 219 -4.49 6.34 5.95
C ALA A 219 -5.42 7.56 6.11
N ARG A 220 -5.68 7.93 7.37
CA ARG A 220 -6.55 9.06 7.73
C ARG A 220 -5.91 9.91 8.81
N LYS A 221 -6.05 11.24 8.64
CA LYS A 221 -5.61 12.21 9.65
C LYS A 221 -6.57 12.21 10.83
N ARG A 222 -6.03 12.19 12.04
CA ARG A 222 -6.79 12.34 13.27
C ARG A 222 -7.07 13.82 13.56
N LEU A 223 -8.22 14.10 14.12
CA LEU A 223 -8.60 15.40 14.64
C LEU A 223 -8.04 15.60 16.06
N ALA A 224 -8.26 16.77 16.62
CA ALA A 224 -7.75 17.13 17.95
C ALA A 224 -8.23 16.21 19.10
N ASP A 225 -9.36 15.54 18.92
CA ASP A 225 -9.90 14.56 19.88
C ASP A 225 -9.31 13.14 19.70
N GLY A 226 -8.38 12.97 18.77
CA GLY A 226 -7.69 11.70 18.52
C GLY A 226 -8.40 10.72 17.59
N LEU A 227 -9.60 11.06 17.10
CA LEU A 227 -10.37 10.25 16.15
C LEU A 227 -10.30 10.86 14.74
N CYS A 228 -10.48 10.03 13.71
CA CYS A 228 -10.66 10.52 12.35
C CYS A 228 -12.02 11.18 12.15
N ALA A 229 -12.16 12.04 11.15
CA ALA A 229 -13.47 12.45 10.67
C ALA A 229 -14.28 11.21 10.22
N PRO A 230 -15.62 11.27 10.22
CA PRO A 230 -16.44 10.24 9.61
C PRO A 230 -15.98 9.98 8.18
N VAL A 231 -15.98 8.70 7.77
CA VAL A 231 -15.43 8.29 6.47
C VAL A 231 -16.21 8.87 5.30
N GLY A 232 -17.52 9.09 5.47
CA GLY A 232 -18.40 9.60 4.43
C GLY A 232 -18.37 8.70 3.20
N ASP A 233 -18.38 9.31 2.01
CA ASP A 233 -18.35 8.59 0.73
C ASP A 233 -16.93 8.12 0.32
N GLN A 234 -15.90 8.36 1.14
CA GLN A 234 -14.55 7.93 0.82
C GLN A 234 -14.39 6.43 1.15
N PRO A 235 -14.03 5.58 0.18
CA PRO A 235 -13.85 4.17 0.44
C PRO A 235 -12.68 3.92 1.40
N ILE A 236 -12.86 2.95 2.30
CA ILE A 236 -11.76 2.37 3.08
C ILE A 236 -11.33 1.11 2.35
N PHE A 237 -10.09 1.08 1.86
CA PHE A 237 -9.47 -0.14 1.35
C PHE A 237 -8.72 -0.79 2.50
N SER A 238 -9.24 -1.88 3.00
CA SER A 238 -8.65 -2.64 4.08
C SER A 238 -8.76 -4.13 3.77
N SER A 239 -7.73 -4.87 4.09
CA SER A 239 -7.65 -6.30 3.78
C SER A 239 -8.59 -7.11 4.66
N GLU A 240 -9.31 -8.06 4.05
CA GLU A 240 -10.22 -8.94 4.79
C GLU A 240 -9.47 -9.70 5.90
N GLY A 241 -10.10 -9.81 7.07
CA GLY A 241 -9.50 -10.39 8.27
C GLY A 241 -8.75 -9.38 9.12
N TYR A 242 -8.02 -8.44 8.51
CA TYR A 242 -7.32 -7.36 9.21
C TYR A 242 -8.25 -6.20 9.60
N ARG A 243 -9.45 -6.15 9.03
CA ARG A 243 -10.45 -5.12 9.30
C ARG A 243 -10.96 -5.20 10.72
N ALA A 244 -10.83 -4.13 11.44
CA ALA A 244 -11.49 -3.98 12.73
C ALA A 244 -13.03 -4.01 12.57
N PRO A 245 -13.78 -4.50 13.56
CA PRO A 245 -15.24 -4.59 13.49
C PRO A 245 -15.93 -3.27 13.13
N GLU A 246 -15.41 -2.14 13.64
CA GLU A 246 -15.92 -0.81 13.35
C GLU A 246 -15.73 -0.42 11.86
N ILE A 247 -14.65 -0.85 11.22
CA ILE A 247 -14.44 -0.67 9.77
C ILE A 247 -15.49 -1.49 9.00
N VAL A 248 -15.77 -2.71 9.43
CA VAL A 248 -16.80 -3.55 8.82
C VAL A 248 -18.16 -2.88 8.94
N GLY A 249 -18.52 -2.37 10.13
CA GLY A 249 -19.78 -1.64 10.36
C GLY A 249 -19.96 -0.42 9.47
N ILE A 250 -18.89 0.36 9.24
CA ILE A 250 -18.90 1.47 8.29
C ILE A 250 -19.15 0.96 6.85
N MET A 251 -18.42 -0.07 6.42
CA MET A 251 -18.51 -0.60 5.05
C MET A 251 -19.84 -1.27 4.75
N THR A 252 -20.50 -1.86 5.74
CA THR A 252 -21.85 -2.46 5.61
C THR A 252 -22.98 -1.45 5.75
N GLY A 253 -22.66 -0.23 6.18
CA GLY A 253 -23.67 0.82 6.45
C GLY A 253 -24.41 0.63 7.78
N GLU A 254 -23.97 -0.29 8.64
CA GLU A 254 -24.52 -0.46 9.98
C GLU A 254 -24.18 0.71 10.92
N THR A 255 -22.95 1.24 10.77
CA THR A 255 -22.45 2.39 11.55
C THR A 255 -21.71 3.39 10.64
N PRO A 256 -22.39 4.02 9.66
CA PRO A 256 -21.73 4.82 8.63
C PRO A 256 -21.00 6.05 9.17
N ASP A 257 -21.47 6.60 10.29
CA ASP A 257 -20.92 7.81 10.92
C ASP A 257 -19.89 7.49 12.01
N PHE A 258 -19.50 6.23 12.17
CA PHE A 258 -18.53 5.85 13.18
C PHE A 258 -17.16 6.50 12.88
N ARG A 259 -16.52 7.00 13.91
CA ARG A 259 -15.22 7.68 13.83
C ARG A 259 -14.13 6.74 14.30
N LEU A 260 -13.18 6.45 13.41
CA LEU A 260 -12.08 5.52 13.67
C LEU A 260 -11.02 6.14 14.59
N GLY A 261 -10.52 5.31 15.49
CA GLY A 261 -9.42 5.59 16.41
C GLY A 261 -8.23 4.64 16.21
N PRO A 262 -7.17 4.81 17.03
CA PRO A 262 -5.98 3.95 17.00
C PRO A 262 -6.25 2.46 17.17
N GLU A 263 -7.38 2.11 17.77
CA GLU A 263 -7.83 0.74 18.05
C GLU A 263 -7.98 -0.08 16.76
N ALA A 264 -8.35 0.57 15.66
CA ALA A 264 -8.49 -0.08 14.36
C ALA A 264 -7.15 -0.62 13.84
N ASP A 265 -6.05 0.13 13.99
CA ASP A 265 -4.71 -0.33 13.65
C ASP A 265 -4.21 -1.41 14.63
N LEU A 266 -4.51 -1.28 15.93
CA LEU A 266 -4.15 -2.29 16.92
C LEU A 266 -4.85 -3.63 16.68
N TYR A 267 -6.11 -3.60 16.26
CA TYR A 267 -6.83 -4.82 15.84
C TYR A 267 -6.10 -5.51 14.68
N SER A 268 -5.67 -4.75 13.67
CA SER A 268 -4.91 -5.28 12.52
C SER A 268 -3.59 -5.91 12.96
N ILE A 269 -2.89 -5.31 13.95
CA ILE A 269 -1.65 -5.89 14.52
C ILE A 269 -1.95 -7.20 15.27
N GLY A 270 -3.05 -7.27 16.01
CA GLY A 270 -3.50 -8.51 16.65
C GLY A 270 -3.75 -9.63 15.65
N TYR A 271 -4.34 -9.29 14.50
CA TYR A 271 -4.52 -10.24 13.41
C TYR A 271 -3.20 -10.63 12.73
N LEU A 272 -2.26 -9.68 12.57
CA LEU A 272 -0.91 -9.97 12.09
C LEU A 272 -0.20 -10.98 13.00
N LEU A 273 -0.32 -10.83 14.32
CA LEU A 273 0.22 -11.80 15.27
C LEU A 273 -0.38 -13.19 15.03
N LEU A 274 -1.69 -13.30 14.83
CA LEU A 274 -2.35 -14.56 14.51
C LEU A 274 -1.81 -15.17 13.20
N TYR A 275 -1.62 -14.33 12.17
CA TYR A 275 -1.00 -14.76 10.91
C TYR A 275 0.42 -15.29 11.11
N LEU A 276 1.25 -14.59 11.85
CA LEU A 276 2.64 -14.99 12.12
C LEU A 276 2.73 -16.31 12.91
N LEU A 277 1.81 -16.53 13.84
CA LEU A 277 1.73 -17.75 14.63
C LEU A 277 1.27 -18.96 13.82
N THR A 278 0.36 -18.77 12.89
CA THR A 278 -0.35 -19.87 12.20
C THR A 278 0.06 -20.05 10.74
N GLY A 279 0.58 -19.00 10.10
CA GLY A 279 0.85 -18.96 8.66
C GLY A 279 -0.41 -18.94 7.81
N ARG A 280 -1.56 -18.61 8.39
CA ARG A 280 -2.87 -18.66 7.71
C ARG A 280 -3.60 -17.34 7.82
N ARG A 281 -4.26 -16.96 6.74
CA ARG A 281 -5.26 -15.89 6.78
C ARG A 281 -6.62 -16.47 7.16
N TYR A 282 -7.32 -15.79 8.06
CA TYR A 282 -8.66 -16.15 8.49
C TYR A 282 -9.63 -15.09 7.97
N SER A 283 -10.77 -15.52 7.44
CA SER A 283 -11.84 -14.58 7.10
C SER A 283 -12.53 -14.07 8.38
N THR A 284 -13.14 -12.90 8.30
CA THR A 284 -13.95 -12.34 9.41
C THR A 284 -14.98 -13.34 9.90
N ARG A 285 -15.65 -14.06 8.98
CA ARG A 285 -16.62 -15.10 9.33
C ARG A 285 -16.02 -16.24 10.14
N MET A 286 -14.82 -16.72 9.78
CA MET A 286 -14.14 -17.77 10.55
C MET A 286 -13.82 -17.33 11.98
N LEU A 287 -13.41 -16.07 12.16
CA LEU A 287 -13.14 -15.50 13.49
C LEU A 287 -14.42 -15.36 14.30
N GLU A 288 -15.52 -14.95 13.71
CA GLU A 288 -16.84 -14.89 14.35
C GLU A 288 -17.34 -16.28 14.77
N ASP A 289 -17.17 -17.30 13.92
CA ASP A 289 -17.55 -18.68 14.22
C ASP A 289 -16.73 -19.22 15.42
N VAL A 290 -15.42 -18.93 15.47
CA VAL A 290 -14.57 -19.28 16.62
C VAL A 290 -15.04 -18.57 17.87
N ARG A 291 -15.34 -17.27 17.82
CA ARG A 291 -15.86 -16.49 18.94
C ARG A 291 -17.18 -17.06 19.46
N LYS A 292 -18.15 -17.32 18.57
CA LYS A 292 -19.44 -17.92 18.94
C LYS A 292 -19.28 -19.29 19.59
N SER A 293 -18.36 -20.13 19.09
CA SER A 293 -18.09 -21.43 19.69
C SER A 293 -17.48 -21.32 21.09
N TYR A 294 -16.68 -20.29 21.35
CA TYR A 294 -16.09 -20.04 22.66
C TYR A 294 -17.14 -19.55 23.65
N ASP A 295 -17.99 -18.59 23.24
CA ASP A 295 -19.07 -18.05 24.08
C ASP A 295 -20.09 -19.14 24.45
N THR A 296 -20.37 -20.07 23.53
CA THR A 296 -21.28 -21.21 23.79
C THR A 296 -20.65 -22.31 24.67
N SER A 297 -19.31 -22.44 24.65
CA SER A 297 -18.60 -23.43 25.49
C SER A 297 -18.31 -22.91 26.91
N GLY A 298 -18.27 -21.58 27.11
CA GLY A 298 -18.04 -20.93 28.39
C GLY A 298 -19.29 -20.75 29.26
N GLY A 299 -20.50 -20.94 28.74
CA GLY A 299 -21.77 -20.78 29.43
C GLY A 299 -22.21 -21.94 30.36
N GLY A 300 -21.34 -22.87 30.63
CA GLY A 300 -21.66 -24.09 31.36
C GLY A 300 -20.82 -24.38 32.61
N ARG A 301 -20.26 -23.38 33.27
CA ARG A 301 -19.66 -23.54 34.59
C ARG A 301 -20.00 -22.32 35.47
N GLY A 302 -21.19 -22.38 36.09
CA GLY A 302 -21.54 -21.61 37.26
C GLY A 302 -21.13 -22.37 38.52
#